data_05a82d87148a7c37db19b5ec351c8b23
#
_entry.id   05a82d87148a7c37db19b5ec351c8b23
#
_cell.length_a   1.000
_cell.length_b   1.000
_cell.length_c   1.000
_cell.angle_alpha   90.00
_cell.angle_beta   90.00
_cell.angle_gamma   90.00
#
_symmetry.space_group_name_H-M   'P 1'
#
loop_
_entity.id
_entity.type
_entity.pdbx_description
1 polymer ?
#
loop_
_entity_poly.entity_id
_entity_poly.type
_entity_poly.pdbx_seq_one_letter_code
_entity_poly.pdbx_strand_id
1 'polypeptide(L)'
;MKKRVVAILMATVVAVGSLAGCGSKGGNGGEASTEEGKVINIYSWNDEFRQRLEAVYPEVESTSKDGTVTTLKDGTEIHWIINPNQDGVYQQKLDEALMKQADVDTDDKVDIFLSETD
;
A
#
# COMPACT_ATOMS: atom_id res chain seq x y z
N MET A 1 -29.28 -53.43 -0.07
CA MET A 1 -30.24 -53.24 -1.14
C MET A 1 -30.40 -51.78 -1.50
N LYS A 2 -30.14 -51.54 -2.73
CA LYS A 2 -30.60 -50.46 -3.59
C LYS A 2 -30.17 -49.03 -3.17
N LYS A 3 -29.11 -48.55 -3.77
CA LYS A 3 -29.08 -47.84 -5.05
C LYS A 3 -29.81 -46.49 -5.00
N ARG A 4 -29.10 -45.40 -5.12
CA ARG A 4 -29.12 -44.70 -6.40
C ARG A 4 -28.16 -43.56 -6.40
N VAL A 5 -27.22 -43.75 -7.22
CA VAL A 5 -26.46 -42.77 -7.98
C VAL A 5 -27.41 -41.70 -8.57
N VAL A 6 -27.17 -40.46 -8.29
CA VAL A 6 -27.54 -39.40 -9.21
C VAL A 6 -26.35 -38.47 -9.31
N ALA A 7 -25.63 -38.69 -10.36
CA ALA A 7 -24.71 -37.69 -10.89
C ALA A 7 -25.57 -36.57 -11.46
N ILE A 8 -25.38 -35.38 -10.97
CA ILE A 8 -25.81 -34.19 -11.67
C ILE A 8 -24.58 -33.38 -12.00
N LEU A 9 -24.17 -33.56 -13.22
CA LEU A 9 -23.37 -32.63 -13.96
C LEU A 9 -24.18 -31.32 -14.08
N MET A 10 -23.67 -30.24 -13.49
CA MET A 10 -24.03 -28.93 -13.92
C MET A 10 -22.76 -28.19 -14.32
N ALA A 11 -22.47 -28.30 -15.57
CA ALA A 11 -21.59 -27.41 -16.28
C ALA A 11 -22.33 -26.09 -16.44
N THR A 12 -21.98 -25.11 -15.68
CA THR A 12 -22.32 -23.73 -16.01
C THR A 12 -21.10 -23.08 -16.62
N VAL A 13 -21.16 -22.98 -17.89
CA VAL A 13 -20.35 -22.09 -18.70
C VAL A 13 -20.69 -20.69 -18.29
N VAL A 14 -19.80 -20.04 -17.58
CA VAL A 14 -19.87 -18.60 -17.40
C VAL A 14 -19.19 -17.95 -18.57
N ALA A 15 -19.99 -17.29 -19.32
CA ALA A 15 -19.59 -16.50 -20.47
C ALA A 15 -18.57 -15.45 -20.08
N VAL A 16 -17.49 -15.49 -20.79
CA VAL A 16 -16.46 -14.46 -20.84
C VAL A 16 -17.09 -13.19 -21.38
N GLY A 17 -17.34 -12.26 -20.48
CA GLY A 17 -17.57 -10.88 -20.85
C GLY A 17 -16.22 -10.19 -21.02
N SER A 18 -15.63 -10.31 -22.18
CA SER A 18 -14.50 -9.48 -22.56
C SER A 18 -15.01 -8.06 -22.81
N LEU A 19 -14.92 -7.23 -21.81
CA LEU A 19 -14.90 -5.79 -22.03
C LEU A 19 -13.50 -5.40 -22.46
N ALA A 20 -13.33 -5.40 -23.75
CA ALA A 20 -12.26 -4.67 -24.38
C ALA A 20 -12.49 -3.17 -24.10
N GLY A 21 -11.99 -2.71 -23.00
CA GLY A 21 -11.90 -1.29 -22.68
C GLY A 21 -10.67 -0.73 -23.35
N CYS A 22 -10.90 0.19 -24.20
CA CYS A 22 -10.05 0.95 -25.06
C CYS A 22 -8.66 1.25 -24.54
N GLY A 23 -7.71 0.99 -25.42
CA GLY A 23 -6.39 1.51 -25.31
C GLY A 23 -6.34 3.00 -25.17
N SER A 24 -5.65 3.46 -24.18
CA SER A 24 -4.92 4.69 -24.28
C SER A 24 -3.46 4.33 -24.54
N LYS A 25 -2.96 4.81 -25.63
CA LYS A 25 -1.54 4.80 -25.95
C LYS A 25 -0.80 5.56 -24.84
N GLY A 26 0.00 4.88 -24.13
CA GLY A 26 0.90 5.50 -23.17
C GLY A 26 1.73 4.43 -22.52
N GLY A 27 2.94 4.29 -23.02
CA GLY A 27 4.14 3.79 -22.40
C GLY A 27 4.02 2.70 -21.33
N ASN A 28 4.78 1.67 -21.52
CA ASN A 28 5.27 0.73 -20.50
C ASN A 28 4.80 1.04 -19.07
N GLY A 29 3.56 0.75 -18.81
CA GLY A 29 3.09 0.59 -17.47
C GLY A 29 3.22 -0.89 -17.15
N GLY A 30 4.16 -1.25 -16.30
CA GLY A 30 4.04 -2.50 -15.61
C GLY A 30 2.64 -2.55 -15.01
N GLU A 31 1.99 -3.68 -15.09
CA GLU A 31 0.70 -3.89 -14.43
C GLU A 31 0.86 -3.46 -12.98
N ALA A 32 0.35 -2.29 -12.67
CA ALA A 32 0.11 -1.93 -11.30
C ALA A 32 -0.89 -2.95 -10.79
N SER A 33 -0.43 -3.86 -9.95
CA SER A 33 -1.33 -4.74 -9.23
C SER A 33 -2.27 -3.83 -8.46
N THR A 34 -3.53 -3.84 -8.83
CA THR A 34 -4.59 -3.08 -8.16
C THR A 34 -5.03 -3.79 -6.88
N GLU A 35 -4.11 -4.39 -6.15
CA GLU A 35 -4.36 -4.73 -4.77
C GLU A 35 -4.19 -3.44 -3.97
N GLU A 36 -5.29 -2.83 -3.63
CA GLU A 36 -5.32 -1.71 -2.70
C GLU A 36 -4.77 -2.20 -1.37
N GLY A 37 -3.52 -1.87 -1.09
CA GLY A 37 -2.91 -2.09 0.21
C GLY A 37 -3.68 -1.29 1.27
N LYS A 38 -3.81 -1.86 2.45
CA LYS A 38 -4.39 -1.19 3.62
C LYS A 38 -3.33 -0.49 4.46
N VAL A 39 -2.11 -0.45 3.97
CA VAL A 39 -0.95 0.13 4.64
C VAL A 39 -0.31 1.18 3.74
N ILE A 40 -0.03 2.34 4.32
CA ILE A 40 0.72 3.42 3.69
C ILE A 40 1.98 3.64 4.50
N ASN A 41 3.13 3.41 3.90
CA ASN A 41 4.43 3.62 4.55
C ASN A 41 4.99 5.00 4.23
N ILE A 42 5.18 5.81 5.26
CA ILE A 42 5.73 7.17 5.13
C ILE A 42 7.09 7.26 5.80
N TYR A 43 8.10 7.62 5.01
CA TYR A 43 9.46 7.85 5.47
C TYR A 43 9.68 9.33 5.79
N SER A 44 10.13 9.59 7.00
CA SER A 44 10.44 10.94 7.47
C SER A 44 11.63 10.93 8.42
N TRP A 45 12.23 12.12 8.66
CA TRP A 45 13.36 12.26 9.58
C TRP A 45 12.94 12.65 11.01
N ASN A 46 11.69 13.04 11.18
CA ASN A 46 11.08 13.35 12.48
C ASN A 46 9.57 13.13 12.43
N ASP A 47 8.89 13.40 13.51
CA ASP A 47 7.44 13.20 13.65
C ASP A 47 6.60 14.44 13.29
N GLU A 48 7.21 15.50 12.79
CA GLU A 48 6.49 16.74 12.48
C GLU A 48 5.41 16.53 11.42
N PHE A 49 5.71 15.78 10.36
CA PHE A 49 4.74 15.49 9.31
C PHE A 49 3.55 14.72 9.86
N ARG A 50 3.78 13.72 10.71
CA ARG A 50 2.71 12.99 11.38
C ARG A 50 1.81 13.92 12.19
N GLN A 51 2.40 14.75 13.04
CA GLN A 51 1.65 15.69 13.88
C GLN A 51 0.83 16.67 13.05
N ARG A 52 1.36 17.17 11.96
CA ARG A 52 0.64 18.07 11.05
C ARG A 52 -0.51 17.36 10.34
N LEU A 53 -0.28 16.14 9.83
CA LEU A 53 -1.31 15.35 9.19
C LEU A 53 -2.46 15.05 10.17
N GLU A 54 -2.14 14.59 11.36
CA GLU A 54 -3.14 14.29 12.41
C GLU A 54 -3.95 15.52 12.83
N ALA A 55 -3.36 16.70 12.79
CA ALA A 55 -4.04 17.93 13.14
C ALA A 55 -5.06 18.41 12.12
N VAL A 56 -4.89 18.07 10.85
CA VAL A 56 -5.71 18.63 9.75
C VAL A 56 -6.51 17.59 8.98
N TYR A 57 -6.15 16.32 9.08
CA TYR A 57 -6.79 15.26 8.29
C TYR A 57 -7.96 14.63 9.06
N PRO A 58 -9.22 14.86 8.63
CA PRO A 58 -10.41 14.46 9.39
C PRO A 58 -10.66 12.95 9.43
N GLU A 59 -9.98 12.18 8.58
CA GLU A 59 -10.14 10.73 8.52
C GLU A 59 -9.28 9.97 9.53
N VAL A 60 -8.45 10.65 10.32
CA VAL A 60 -7.70 10.05 11.41
C VAL A 60 -8.65 9.57 12.50
N GLU A 61 -8.55 8.31 12.87
CA GLU A 61 -9.31 7.70 13.97
C GLU A 61 -8.48 7.62 15.25
N SER A 62 -7.29 7.09 15.16
CA SER A 62 -6.40 6.90 16.32
C SER A 62 -4.93 6.83 15.93
N THR A 63 -4.07 7.02 16.91
CA THR A 63 -2.62 6.84 16.76
C THR A 63 -2.11 5.94 17.86
N SER A 64 -1.19 5.04 17.53
CA SER A 64 -0.52 4.16 18.49
C SER A 64 0.25 4.96 19.55
N LYS A 65 0.45 4.38 20.74
CA LYS A 65 1.12 5.06 21.87
C LYS A 65 2.56 5.48 21.55
N ASP A 66 3.23 4.71 20.72
CA ASP A 66 4.60 4.98 20.27
C ASP A 66 4.67 5.94 19.06
N GLY A 67 3.52 6.32 18.51
CA GLY A 67 3.43 7.22 17.37
C GLY A 67 3.89 6.62 16.03
N THR A 68 4.01 5.30 15.95
CA THR A 68 4.48 4.63 14.72
C THR A 68 3.38 4.27 13.74
N VAL A 69 2.13 4.19 14.21
CA VAL A 69 0.97 3.85 13.38
C VAL A 69 -0.18 4.80 13.63
N THR A 70 -0.70 5.39 12.58
CA THR A 70 -1.95 6.15 12.59
C THR A 70 -2.99 5.34 11.83
N THR A 71 -4.14 5.08 12.47
CA THR A 71 -5.25 4.35 11.85
C THR A 71 -6.31 5.33 11.37
N LEU A 72 -6.75 5.15 10.14
CA LEU A 72 -7.82 5.93 9.54
C LEU A 72 -9.18 5.26 9.77
N LYS A 73 -10.26 6.01 9.63
CA LYS A 73 -11.65 5.55 9.83
C LYS A 73 -12.07 4.40 8.92
N ASP A 74 -11.45 4.27 7.76
CA ASP A 74 -11.70 3.17 6.81
C ASP A 74 -10.86 1.90 7.11
N GLY A 75 -10.04 1.94 8.16
CA GLY A 75 -9.15 0.87 8.57
C GLY A 75 -7.77 0.89 7.92
N THR A 76 -7.49 1.86 7.06
CA THR A 76 -6.14 2.05 6.51
C THR A 76 -5.17 2.44 7.62
N GLU A 77 -4.01 1.85 7.63
CA GLU A 77 -2.92 2.17 8.56
C GLU A 77 -1.83 2.99 7.87
N ILE A 78 -1.44 4.08 8.50
CA ILE A 78 -0.25 4.84 8.10
C ILE A 78 0.89 4.43 9.02
N HIS A 79 1.91 3.82 8.46
CA HIS A 79 3.12 3.43 9.17
C HIS A 79 4.18 4.53 9.01
N TRP A 80 4.61 5.10 10.12
CA TRP A 80 5.60 6.17 10.17
C TRP A 80 6.99 5.57 10.39
N ILE A 81 7.82 5.59 9.36
CA ILE A 81 9.19 5.12 9.42
C ILE A 81 10.09 6.34 9.60
N ILE A 82 10.48 6.59 10.85
CA ILE A 82 11.24 7.78 11.23
C ILE A 82 12.72 7.40 11.39
N ASN A 83 13.56 8.00 10.57
CA ASN A 83 15.01 7.89 10.66
C ASN A 83 15.61 9.30 10.77
N PRO A 84 16.33 9.61 11.85
CA PRO A 84 16.90 10.95 12.03
C PRO A 84 17.79 11.37 10.86
N ASN A 85 17.66 12.62 10.45
CA ASN A 85 18.53 13.21 9.41
C ASN A 85 19.85 13.68 10.03
N GLN A 86 20.61 12.72 10.56
CA GLN A 86 21.95 12.95 11.10
C GLN A 86 22.93 12.08 10.34
N ASP A 87 24.06 12.65 9.95
CA ASP A 87 25.15 11.92 9.24
C ASP A 87 24.66 11.16 7.99
N GLY A 88 23.60 11.60 7.34
CA GLY A 88 23.04 10.97 6.15
C GLY A 88 22.27 9.69 6.41
N VAL A 89 21.95 9.35 7.66
CA VAL A 89 21.26 8.09 8.02
C VAL A 89 19.88 8.00 7.37
N TYR A 90 19.10 9.07 7.38
CA TYR A 90 17.80 9.10 6.74
C TYR A 90 17.90 8.76 5.24
N GLN A 91 18.79 9.44 4.53
CA GLN A 91 18.98 9.24 3.10
C GLN A 91 19.44 7.82 2.80
N GLN A 92 20.39 7.29 3.57
CA GLN A 92 20.86 5.91 3.41
C GLN A 92 19.73 4.90 3.60
N LYS A 93 18.89 5.05 4.63
CA LYS A 93 17.77 4.16 4.90
C LYS A 93 16.69 4.24 3.84
N LEU A 94 16.40 5.42 3.35
CA LEU A 94 15.47 5.62 2.25
C LEU A 94 15.99 4.97 0.96
N ASP A 95 17.24 5.19 0.61
CA ASP A 95 17.86 4.60 -0.57
C ASP A 95 17.83 3.06 -0.52
N GLU A 96 18.19 2.46 0.63
CA GLU A 96 18.10 1.01 0.84
C GLU A 96 16.68 0.47 0.64
N ALA A 97 15.66 1.19 1.13
CA ALA A 97 14.26 0.80 0.98
C ALA A 97 13.79 0.93 -0.48
N LEU A 98 14.14 2.03 -1.15
CA LEU A 98 13.79 2.24 -2.55
C LEU A 98 14.47 1.24 -3.48
N MET A 99 15.70 0.85 -3.22
CA MET A 99 16.40 -0.18 -3.99
C MET A 99 15.72 -1.55 -3.91
N LYS A 100 15.06 -1.85 -2.80
CA LYS A 100 14.32 -3.11 -2.58
C LYS A 100 12.85 -3.03 -2.99
N GLN A 101 12.39 -1.89 -3.44
CA GLN A 101 10.98 -1.60 -3.70
C GLN A 101 10.28 -2.63 -4.60
N ALA A 102 11.00 -3.20 -5.56
CA ALA A 102 10.46 -4.20 -6.48
C ALA A 102 10.32 -5.61 -5.86
N ASP A 103 11.07 -5.88 -4.79
CA ASP A 103 11.21 -7.21 -4.22
C ASP A 103 10.44 -7.41 -2.90
N VAL A 104 9.81 -6.35 -2.39
CA VAL A 104 9.04 -6.40 -1.15
C VAL A 104 7.54 -6.49 -1.44
N ASP A 105 6.80 -7.01 -0.47
CA ASP A 105 5.34 -7.07 -0.54
C ASP A 105 4.73 -5.67 -0.60
N THR A 106 3.49 -5.58 -1.09
CA THR A 106 2.79 -4.30 -1.27
C THR A 106 2.75 -3.47 0.00
N ASP A 107 2.50 -4.11 1.14
CA ASP A 107 2.40 -3.43 2.45
C ASP A 107 3.76 -3.00 3.04
N ASP A 108 4.87 -3.43 2.44
CA ASP A 108 6.23 -3.07 2.86
C ASP A 108 6.89 -2.03 1.93
N LYS A 109 6.18 -1.60 0.91
CA LYS A 109 6.70 -0.60 -0.04
C LYS A 109 6.71 0.79 0.57
N VAL A 110 7.67 1.61 0.13
CA VAL A 110 7.67 3.04 0.42
C VAL A 110 6.61 3.71 -0.45
N ASP A 111 5.64 4.35 0.16
CA ASP A 111 4.57 5.05 -0.56
C ASP A 111 4.84 6.55 -0.63
N ILE A 112 5.29 7.12 0.47
CA ILE A 112 5.58 8.55 0.60
C ILE A 112 6.91 8.71 1.33
N PHE A 113 7.70 9.69 0.91
CA PHE A 113 8.91 10.06 1.63
C PHE A 113 9.14 11.57 1.58
N LEU A 114 9.77 12.11 2.60
CA LEU A 114 10.21 13.49 2.63
C LEU A 114 11.55 13.63 1.91
N SER A 115 11.72 14.72 1.20
CA SER A 115 12.97 15.09 0.54
C SER A 115 13.29 16.54 0.81
N GLU A 116 14.56 16.84 1.08
CA GLU A 116 15.07 18.20 1.11
C GLU A 116 15.64 18.56 -0.25
N THR A 117 15.39 19.78 -0.67
CA THR A 117 16.05 20.36 -1.83
C THR A 117 17.07 21.38 -1.32
N ASP A 118 18.33 21.16 -1.64
CA ASP A 118 19.40 22.14 -1.39
C ASP A 118 19.24 23.36 -2.31
#